data_8e3773379166dee082d0a12fad77302d
#
_entry.id   8e3773379166dee082d0a12fad77302d
#
_cell.length_a   1.000
_cell.length_b   1.000
_cell.length_c   1.000
_cell.angle_alpha   90.00
_cell.angle_beta   90.00
_cell.angle_gamma   90.00
#
_symmetry.space_group_name_H-M   'P 1'
#
loop_
_entity.id
_entity.type
_entity.pdbx_description
1 polymer ?
#
loop_
_entity_poly.entity_id
_entity_poly.type
_entity_poly.pdbx_seq_one_letter_code
_entity_poly.pdbx_strand_id
1 'polypeptide(L)' 'MDVGAYFELLKYALMVTTFVVLVLIFLYVIYGKEEKTT' A
#
# COMPACT_ATOMS: atom_id res chain seq x y z
N MET A 1 -16.80 17.90 14.79
CA MET A 1 -16.05 16.80 14.33
C MET A 1 -15.68 15.85 15.43
N ASP A 2 -15.90 14.59 15.23
CA ASP A 2 -15.64 13.63 16.26
C ASP A 2 -14.24 13.13 16.21
N VAL A 3 -13.61 13.05 17.34
CA VAL A 3 -12.24 12.57 17.39
C VAL A 3 -12.22 11.10 17.04
N GLY A 4 -13.25 10.37 17.45
CA GLY A 4 -13.32 8.95 17.13
C GLY A 4 -13.41 8.71 15.63
N ALA A 5 -14.20 9.53 14.96
CA ALA A 5 -14.38 9.38 13.53
C ALA A 5 -13.06 9.69 12.82
N TYR A 6 -12.33 10.67 13.34
CA TYR A 6 -11.08 11.04 12.73
C TYR A 6 -10.09 9.91 12.86
N PHE A 7 -10.04 9.27 14.01
CA PHE A 7 -9.12 8.17 14.21
C PHE A 7 -9.48 6.98 13.31
N GLU A 8 -10.74 6.74 13.13
CA GLU A 8 -11.16 5.66 12.28
C GLU A 8 -10.74 5.92 10.84
N LEU A 9 -10.89 7.14 10.40
CA LEU A 9 -10.51 7.48 9.07
C LEU A 9 -9.01 7.30 8.91
N LEU A 10 -8.23 7.69 9.91
CA LEU A 10 -6.80 7.57 9.84
C LEU A 10 -6.39 6.11 9.76
N LYS A 11 -7.04 5.27 10.53
CA LYS A 11 -6.73 3.86 10.53
C LYS A 11 -7.02 3.27 9.14
N TYR A 12 -8.11 3.66 8.55
CA TYR A 12 -8.48 3.17 7.26
C TYR A 12 -7.43 3.59 6.23
N ALA A 13 -7.01 4.85 6.28
CA ALA A 13 -6.02 5.34 5.34
C ALA A 13 -4.73 4.55 5.46
N LEU A 14 -4.32 4.23 6.69
CA LEU A 14 -3.10 3.49 6.91
C LEU A 14 -3.23 2.08 6.32
N MET A 15 -4.38 1.45 6.50
CA MET A 15 -4.57 0.13 5.98
C MET A 15 -4.51 0.11 4.47
N VAL A 16 -5.18 1.04 3.85
CA VAL A 16 -5.22 1.10 2.40
C VAL A 16 -3.82 1.38 1.85
N THR A 17 -3.11 2.31 2.48
CA THR A 17 -1.77 2.65 2.03
C THR A 17 -0.84 1.44 2.14
N THR A 18 -0.92 0.73 3.24
CA THR A 18 -0.08 -0.44 3.44
C THR A 18 -0.39 -1.49 2.38
N PHE A 19 -1.65 -1.69 2.09
CA PHE A 19 -2.03 -2.68 1.11
C PHE A 19 -1.50 -2.31 -0.26
N VAL A 20 -1.60 -1.06 -0.64
CA VAL A 20 -1.12 -0.60 -1.93
C VAL A 20 0.39 -0.80 -2.03
N VAL A 21 1.11 -0.45 -0.96
CA VAL A 21 2.56 -0.60 -0.96
C VAL A 21 2.95 -2.07 -1.11
N LEU A 22 2.25 -2.95 -0.42
CA LEU A 22 2.56 -4.37 -0.51
C LEU A 22 2.32 -4.88 -1.93
N VAL A 23 1.24 -4.45 -2.53
CA VAL A 23 0.93 -4.88 -3.88
C VAL A 23 1.99 -4.39 -4.85
N LEU A 24 2.41 -3.14 -4.67
CA LEU A 24 3.43 -2.58 -5.55
C LEU A 24 4.75 -3.34 -5.42
N ILE A 25 5.14 -3.66 -4.20
CA ILE A 25 6.37 -4.38 -3.97
C ILE A 25 6.27 -5.77 -4.60
N PHE A 26 5.12 -6.41 -4.45
CA PHE A 26 4.93 -7.73 -4.99
C PHE A 26 5.06 -7.69 -6.51
N LEU A 27 4.43 -6.73 -7.14
CA LEU A 27 4.50 -6.60 -8.58
C LEU A 27 5.92 -6.29 -9.02
N TYR A 28 6.60 -5.45 -8.27
CA TYR A 28 7.96 -5.08 -8.62
C TYR A 28 8.87 -6.31 -8.59
N VAL A 29 8.71 -7.15 -7.61
CA VAL A 29 9.53 -8.33 -7.48
C VAL A 29 9.26 -9.29 -8.65
N ILE A 30 8.01 -9.48 -8.98
CA ILE A 30 7.66 -10.37 -10.04
C ILE A 30 8.08 -9.85 -11.40
N TYR A 31 7.67 -8.67 -11.72
CA TYR A 31 7.99 -8.12 -13.03
C TYR A 31 9.44 -7.66 -13.13
N GLY A 32 9.97 -7.10 -12.10
CA GLY A 32 11.33 -6.63 -12.15
C GLY A 32 12.31 -7.73 -12.39
N LYS A 33 12.03 -8.89 -11.83
CA LYS A 33 12.90 -9.95 -11.95
C LYS A 33 13.07 -10.33 -13.40
N GLU A 34 12.08 -10.28 -14.18
CA GLU A 34 12.26 -10.67 -15.48
C GLU A 34 12.74 -9.60 -16.37
N GLU A 35 12.57 -8.41 -16.03
CA GLU A 35 12.95 -7.43 -16.89
C GLU A 35 14.37 -7.17 -16.96
N LYS A 36 15.06 -7.37 -16.00
CA LYS A 36 16.38 -7.05 -15.95
C LYS A 36 17.08 -7.12 -17.20
N THR A 37 16.61 -7.70 -18.09
CA THR A 37 17.33 -7.85 -19.21
C THR A 37 17.86 -6.68 -19.81
N THR A 38 17.29 -5.71 -19.89
CA THR A 38 17.86 -4.65 -20.59
C THR A 38 19.15 -4.42 -20.25
#